data_c0616251f70344211dbdfdfe84a6d5da
#
_entry.id   c0616251f70344211dbdfdfe84a6d5da
#
_cell.length_a   1.000
_cell.length_b   1.000
_cell.length_c   1.000
_cell.angle_alpha   90.00
_cell.angle_beta   90.00
_cell.angle_gamma   90.00
#
_symmetry.space_group_name_H-M   'P 1'
#
loop_
_entity.id
_entity.type
_entity.pdbx_description
1 polymer ?
#
loop_
_entity_poly.entity_id
_entity_poly.type
_entity_poly.pdbx_seq_one_letter_code
_entity_poly.pdbx_strand_id
1 'polypeptide(L)'
;MKLKTITAILLAIATLFSVSCVTAFASKEATASVPVKLTIANDYRSISVTVPASLPVEIYNGTVVTANNAKITNNAKVGSVKVKAVAVNDGDFKVGNYDSFSGSKTIALKINGIATKGSGSMEISQSAFPNIAPTESLPLSYFAKVSKDAGAMKDKEVAKVIFTISLVE
;
A
#
# COMPACT_ATOMS: atom_id res chain seq x y z
N MET A 1 8.34 54.95 1.44
CA MET A 1 9.71 54.41 1.57
C MET A 1 9.78 52.87 1.71
N LYS A 2 8.67 52.15 1.91
CA LYS A 2 8.68 50.70 2.14
C LYS A 2 8.56 49.86 0.85
N LEU A 3 8.03 50.40 -0.24
CA LEU A 3 7.83 49.66 -1.49
C LEU A 3 9.10 49.47 -2.32
N LYS A 4 10.01 50.45 -2.28
CA LYS A 4 11.30 50.42 -3.03
C LYS A 4 12.27 49.38 -2.47
N THR A 5 12.22 49.13 -1.16
CA THR A 5 13.09 48.17 -0.50
C THR A 5 12.69 46.72 -0.76
N ILE A 6 11.35 46.45 -0.88
CA ILE A 6 10.83 45.13 -1.20
C ILE A 6 11.16 44.75 -2.65
N THR A 7 11.05 45.71 -3.57
CA THR A 7 11.39 45.49 -4.98
C THR A 7 12.87 45.17 -5.17
N ALA A 8 13.76 45.85 -4.41
CA ALA A 8 15.19 45.60 -4.45
C ALA A 8 15.57 44.20 -3.92
N ILE A 9 14.89 43.71 -2.87
CA ILE A 9 15.11 42.38 -2.31
C ILE A 9 14.60 41.28 -3.25
N LEU A 10 13.44 41.48 -3.89
CA LEU A 10 12.94 40.53 -4.87
C LEU A 10 13.84 40.47 -6.12
N LEU A 11 14.39 41.61 -6.57
CA LEU A 11 15.32 41.65 -7.69
C LEU A 11 16.65 40.99 -7.35
N ALA A 12 17.14 41.14 -6.11
CA ALA A 12 18.36 40.47 -5.65
C ALA A 12 18.21 38.93 -5.55
N ILE A 13 17.04 38.42 -5.17
CA ILE A 13 16.76 36.99 -5.13
C ILE A 13 16.64 36.43 -6.57
N ALA A 14 16.00 37.15 -7.48
CA ALA A 14 15.89 36.76 -8.88
C ALA A 14 17.26 36.73 -9.58
N THR A 15 18.17 37.64 -9.26
CA THR A 15 19.51 37.67 -9.83
C THR A 15 20.42 36.57 -9.28
N LEU A 16 20.20 36.09 -8.05
CA LEU A 16 20.95 34.97 -7.48
C LEU A 16 20.62 33.62 -8.15
N PHE A 17 19.40 33.47 -8.70
CA PHE A 17 19.01 32.26 -9.45
C PHE A 17 19.40 32.29 -10.94
N SER A 18 19.69 33.47 -11.49
CA SER A 18 20.05 33.61 -12.91
C SER A 18 21.56 33.54 -13.19
N VAL A 19 22.41 33.59 -12.15
CA VAL A 19 23.88 33.58 -12.30
C VAL A 19 24.48 32.18 -12.45
N SER A 20 23.72 31.13 -12.26
CA SER A 20 24.23 29.74 -12.40
C SER A 20 24.34 29.25 -13.84
N CYS A 21 23.95 30.06 -14.84
CA CYS A 21 24.08 29.72 -16.26
C CYS A 21 24.80 30.83 -17.05
N VAL A 22 25.88 31.38 -16.54
CA VAL A 22 26.75 32.21 -17.34
C VAL A 22 27.67 31.31 -18.17
N THR A 23 27.26 30.98 -19.35
CA THR A 23 28.15 30.45 -20.34
C THR A 23 29.05 31.57 -20.86
N ALA A 24 30.26 31.62 -20.36
CA ALA A 24 31.30 32.47 -20.94
C ALA A 24 31.73 31.87 -22.29
N PHE A 25 31.12 32.30 -23.38
CA PHE A 25 31.44 31.85 -24.72
C PHE A 25 32.75 32.40 -25.32
N ALA A 26 33.55 33.07 -24.51
CA ALA A 26 34.79 33.71 -24.98
C ALA A 26 36.08 33.03 -24.51
N SER A 27 36.02 31.94 -23.78
CA SER A 27 37.19 31.20 -23.29
C SER A 27 37.28 29.83 -23.92
N LYS A 28 38.52 29.39 -24.24
CA LYS A 28 38.79 28.02 -24.73
C LYS A 28 38.50 26.94 -23.67
N GLU A 29 38.36 27.36 -22.42
CA GLU A 29 38.03 26.49 -21.27
C GLU A 29 36.97 27.16 -20.43
N ALA A 30 35.90 26.44 -20.11
CA ALA A 30 34.86 26.87 -19.18
C ALA A 30 34.81 25.88 -18.04
N THR A 31 34.87 26.39 -16.78
CA THR A 31 34.72 25.58 -15.58
C THR A 31 33.38 25.90 -14.97
N ALA A 32 32.54 24.89 -14.81
CA ALA A 32 31.27 24.99 -14.09
C ALA A 32 31.36 24.26 -12.76
N SER A 33 30.95 24.90 -11.68
CA SER A 33 30.84 24.30 -10.33
C SER A 33 29.38 24.00 -10.01
N VAL A 34 29.08 22.74 -9.74
CA VAL A 34 27.75 22.31 -9.31
C VAL A 34 27.83 21.93 -7.84
N PRO A 35 27.12 22.62 -6.94
CA PRO A 35 27.13 22.29 -5.52
C PRO A 35 26.38 20.97 -5.30
N VAL A 36 27.01 20.03 -4.60
CA VAL A 36 26.36 18.83 -4.07
C VAL A 36 25.81 19.16 -2.70
N LYS A 37 24.48 19.13 -2.57
CA LYS A 37 23.80 19.31 -1.28
C LYS A 37 23.54 17.94 -0.66
N LEU A 38 24.21 17.64 0.45
CA LEU A 38 23.96 16.46 1.26
C LEU A 38 22.99 16.82 2.39
N THR A 39 21.84 16.15 2.42
CA THR A 39 20.95 16.15 3.56
C THR A 39 21.06 14.81 4.25
N ILE A 40 21.63 14.77 5.44
CA ILE A 40 21.59 13.57 6.30
C ILE A 40 20.27 13.64 7.04
N ALA A 41 19.28 12.91 6.54
CA ALA A 41 18.07 12.64 7.29
C ALA A 41 18.39 11.54 8.30
N ASN A 42 18.14 11.76 9.58
CA ASN A 42 18.09 10.68 10.55
C ASN A 42 17.06 9.66 10.06
N ASP A 43 17.33 8.37 10.28
CA ASP A 43 16.58 7.23 9.75
C ASP A 43 15.12 7.24 10.26
N TYR A 44 14.27 8.05 9.65
CA TYR A 44 12.82 8.07 9.91
C TYR A 44 12.12 7.06 9.03
N ARG A 45 12.48 5.77 9.17
CA ARG A 45 11.67 4.71 8.59
C ARG A 45 10.34 4.66 9.34
N SER A 46 9.30 5.12 8.71
CA SER A 46 7.93 5.04 9.23
C SER A 46 7.09 4.13 8.34
N ILE A 47 6.19 3.38 8.95
CA ILE A 47 5.21 2.60 8.21
C ILE A 47 4.15 3.55 7.69
N SER A 48 4.05 3.67 6.37
CA SER A 48 2.99 4.39 5.68
C SER A 48 2.40 3.46 4.62
N VAL A 49 1.26 2.85 4.92
CA VAL A 49 0.68 1.79 4.10
C VAL A 49 -0.81 2.04 3.89
N THR A 50 -1.28 1.85 2.67
CA THR A 50 -2.70 1.77 2.35
C THR A 50 -3.08 0.31 2.15
N VAL A 51 -4.11 -0.15 2.86
CA VAL A 51 -4.75 -1.45 2.67
C VAL A 51 -6.14 -1.25 2.06
N PRO A 52 -6.73 -2.27 1.41
CA PRO A 52 -8.10 -2.16 0.91
C PRO A 52 -9.09 -1.85 2.04
N ALA A 53 -10.02 -0.94 1.80
CA ALA A 53 -11.09 -0.63 2.76
C ALA A 53 -12.06 -1.82 2.95
N SER A 54 -12.20 -2.66 1.92
CA SER A 54 -12.99 -3.89 1.94
C SER A 54 -12.46 -4.88 0.90
N LEU A 55 -12.83 -6.14 1.06
CA LEU A 55 -12.66 -7.21 0.06
C LEU A 55 -14.06 -7.67 -0.38
N PRO A 56 -14.65 -7.04 -1.41
CA PRO A 56 -16.00 -7.35 -1.86
C PRO A 56 -16.14 -8.79 -2.32
N VAL A 57 -17.19 -9.46 -1.85
CA VAL A 57 -17.59 -10.80 -2.31
C VAL A 57 -19.04 -10.72 -2.73
N GLU A 58 -19.31 -10.99 -3.98
CA GLU A 58 -20.66 -10.98 -4.56
C GLU A 58 -21.08 -12.38 -4.96
N ILE A 59 -22.36 -12.67 -4.80
CA ILE A 59 -22.95 -13.89 -5.32
C ILE A 59 -23.94 -13.51 -6.41
N TYR A 60 -23.61 -13.86 -7.63
CA TYR A 60 -24.43 -13.61 -8.79
C TYR A 60 -24.85 -14.95 -9.42
N ASN A 61 -26.15 -15.22 -9.46
CA ASN A 61 -26.71 -16.51 -9.98
C ASN A 61 -26.03 -17.75 -9.38
N GLY A 62 -25.74 -17.72 -8.06
CA GLY A 62 -25.08 -18.82 -7.37
C GLY A 62 -23.56 -18.92 -7.58
N THR A 63 -22.98 -18.03 -8.37
CA THR A 63 -21.54 -17.94 -8.59
C THR A 63 -20.95 -16.87 -7.69
N VAL A 64 -19.89 -17.22 -6.95
CA VAL A 64 -19.16 -16.28 -6.11
C VAL A 64 -18.15 -15.51 -6.97
N VAL A 65 -18.21 -14.20 -6.92
CA VAL A 65 -17.33 -13.27 -7.64
C VAL A 65 -16.58 -12.41 -6.62
N THR A 66 -15.30 -12.19 -6.86
CA THR A 66 -14.44 -11.36 -6.03
C THR A 66 -13.80 -10.26 -6.87
N ALA A 67 -13.46 -9.12 -6.26
CA ALA A 67 -12.78 -8.04 -6.95
C ALA A 67 -11.31 -8.42 -7.26
N ASN A 68 -10.79 -7.87 -8.35
CA ASN A 68 -9.42 -8.14 -8.83
C ASN A 68 -8.46 -6.95 -8.67
N ASN A 69 -8.90 -5.86 -8.05
CA ASN A 69 -8.14 -4.61 -7.91
C ASN A 69 -7.65 -4.34 -6.47
N ALA A 70 -7.83 -5.30 -5.57
CA ALA A 70 -7.35 -5.17 -4.20
C ALA A 70 -5.82 -5.18 -4.14
N LYS A 71 -5.23 -4.28 -3.36
CA LYS A 71 -3.77 -4.18 -3.20
C LYS A 71 -3.39 -3.55 -1.87
N ILE A 72 -2.19 -3.87 -1.38
CA ILE A 72 -1.53 -3.19 -0.29
C ILE A 72 -0.46 -2.29 -0.89
N THR A 73 -0.46 -1.01 -0.58
CA THR A 73 0.51 -0.04 -1.12
C THR A 73 1.41 0.49 -0.01
N ASN A 74 2.71 0.42 -0.21
CA ASN A 74 3.69 1.11 0.63
C ASN A 74 3.82 2.56 0.14
N ASN A 75 3.29 3.52 0.89
CA ASN A 75 3.35 4.94 0.53
C ASN A 75 4.62 5.62 1.03
N ALA A 76 5.47 4.93 1.78
CA ALA A 76 6.72 5.48 2.28
C ALA A 76 7.68 5.75 1.13
N LYS A 77 8.49 6.80 1.24
CA LYS A 77 9.57 7.11 0.28
C LYS A 77 10.83 6.30 0.55
N VAL A 78 10.97 5.79 1.76
CA VAL A 78 12.14 5.04 2.24
C VAL A 78 11.68 3.90 3.14
N GLY A 79 12.31 2.74 3.01
CA GLY A 79 12.02 1.54 3.79
C GLY A 79 10.98 0.64 3.12
N SER A 80 11.35 -0.62 2.93
CA SER A 80 10.43 -1.66 2.50
C SER A 80 9.57 -2.13 3.66
N VAL A 81 8.35 -2.56 3.37
CA VAL A 81 7.46 -3.19 4.35
C VAL A 81 7.17 -4.63 3.98
N LYS A 82 6.81 -5.42 4.97
CA LYS A 82 6.35 -6.81 4.78
C LYS A 82 5.06 -7.06 5.54
N VAL A 83 4.21 -7.91 4.99
CA VAL A 83 3.07 -8.47 5.71
C VAL A 83 3.61 -9.53 6.66
N LYS A 84 3.57 -9.26 7.96
CA LYS A 84 4.06 -10.15 9.01
C LYS A 84 3.07 -11.24 9.36
N ALA A 85 1.79 -10.92 9.32
CA ALA A 85 0.71 -11.85 9.59
C ALA A 85 -0.57 -11.43 8.88
N VAL A 86 -1.41 -12.41 8.56
CA VAL A 86 -2.79 -12.22 8.10
C VAL A 86 -3.68 -13.05 9.02
N ALA A 87 -4.75 -12.45 9.51
CA ALA A 87 -5.78 -13.15 10.25
C ALA A 87 -7.14 -12.90 9.60
N VAL A 88 -8.00 -13.89 9.63
CA VAL A 88 -9.41 -13.78 9.20
C VAL A 88 -10.28 -14.15 10.38
N ASN A 89 -11.05 -13.20 10.87
CA ASN A 89 -11.90 -13.38 12.03
C ASN A 89 -13.37 -13.43 11.65
N ASP A 90 -14.13 -14.12 12.45
CA ASP A 90 -15.59 -14.17 12.34
C ASP A 90 -16.19 -12.76 12.38
N GLY A 91 -17.24 -12.58 11.62
CA GLY A 91 -18.16 -11.45 11.70
C GLY A 91 -19.58 -12.01 11.88
N ASP A 92 -20.51 -11.62 11.02
CA ASP A 92 -21.84 -12.21 10.99
C ASP A 92 -21.82 -13.68 10.53
N PHE A 93 -20.76 -14.08 9.82
CA PHE A 93 -20.52 -15.46 9.40
C PHE A 93 -19.30 -16.03 10.14
N LYS A 94 -19.30 -17.34 10.32
CA LYS A 94 -18.14 -18.07 10.79
C LYS A 94 -17.12 -18.22 9.66
N VAL A 95 -15.84 -18.09 10.00
CA VAL A 95 -14.78 -18.38 9.05
C VAL A 95 -14.52 -19.88 9.03
N GLY A 96 -14.72 -20.48 7.88
CA GLY A 96 -14.54 -21.92 7.69
C GLY A 96 -13.21 -22.29 7.05
N ASN A 97 -12.99 -23.61 6.97
CA ASN A 97 -11.87 -24.16 6.20
C ASN A 97 -12.21 -24.08 4.70
N TYR A 98 -11.30 -23.46 3.91
CA TYR A 98 -11.53 -23.27 2.49
C TYR A 98 -11.50 -24.60 1.71
N ASP A 99 -10.60 -25.51 2.05
CA ASP A 99 -10.39 -26.75 1.32
C ASP A 99 -11.47 -27.80 1.64
N SER A 100 -11.93 -27.85 2.90
CA SER A 100 -13.04 -28.68 3.38
C SER A 100 -14.25 -27.84 3.77
N PHE A 101 -14.72 -26.98 2.84
CA PHE A 101 -15.76 -26.01 3.11
C PHE A 101 -17.11 -26.63 3.41
N SER A 102 -17.69 -26.31 4.57
CA SER A 102 -19.01 -26.76 5.03
C SER A 102 -19.55 -25.81 6.09
N GLY A 103 -20.81 -26.01 6.46
CA GLY A 103 -21.48 -25.30 7.54
C GLY A 103 -22.50 -24.29 7.04
N SER A 104 -23.31 -23.79 8.00
CA SER A 104 -24.34 -22.76 7.83
C SER A 104 -23.75 -21.40 8.20
N LYS A 105 -24.15 -20.33 7.51
CA LYS A 105 -23.63 -18.97 7.69
C LYS A 105 -22.08 -18.95 7.78
N THR A 106 -21.45 -19.62 6.83
CA THR A 106 -19.99 -19.79 6.81
C THR A 106 -19.43 -19.12 5.56
N ILE A 107 -18.28 -18.47 5.72
CA ILE A 107 -17.44 -17.97 4.64
C ILE A 107 -16.03 -18.54 4.78
N ALA A 108 -15.38 -18.84 3.69
CA ALA A 108 -13.96 -19.20 3.70
C ALA A 108 -13.23 -18.45 2.61
N LEU A 109 -12.02 -18.02 2.88
CA LEU A 109 -11.22 -17.19 1.98
C LEU A 109 -9.91 -17.91 1.59
N LYS A 110 -9.46 -17.60 0.39
CA LYS A 110 -8.12 -17.94 -0.08
C LYS A 110 -7.47 -16.66 -0.58
N ILE A 111 -6.42 -16.18 0.09
CA ILE A 111 -5.77 -14.89 -0.19
C ILE A 111 -4.33 -15.17 -0.63
N ASN A 112 -3.94 -14.68 -1.80
CA ASN A 112 -2.64 -14.95 -2.43
C ASN A 112 -2.24 -16.44 -2.39
N GLY A 113 -3.23 -17.31 -2.68
CA GLY A 113 -3.03 -18.76 -2.68
C GLY A 113 -3.10 -19.43 -1.32
N ILE A 114 -3.15 -18.70 -0.22
CA ILE A 114 -3.24 -19.25 1.15
C ILE A 114 -4.69 -19.31 1.60
N ALA A 115 -5.11 -20.48 2.04
CA ALA A 115 -6.48 -20.79 2.43
C ALA A 115 -6.72 -20.59 3.94
N THR A 116 -7.91 -20.12 4.32
CA THR A 116 -8.35 -20.17 5.72
C THR A 116 -8.56 -21.62 6.15
N LYS A 117 -8.16 -21.94 7.38
CA LYS A 117 -8.43 -23.22 8.05
C LYS A 117 -9.51 -23.10 9.14
N GLY A 118 -10.04 -21.91 9.32
CA GLY A 118 -10.99 -21.47 10.34
C GLY A 118 -10.74 -20.01 10.67
N SER A 119 -11.39 -19.50 11.73
CA SER A 119 -11.15 -18.16 12.25
C SER A 119 -9.78 -18.06 12.90
N GLY A 120 -9.08 -16.93 12.66
CA GLY A 120 -7.77 -16.62 13.24
C GLY A 120 -6.66 -16.45 12.22
N SER A 121 -5.42 -16.70 12.65
CA SER A 121 -4.22 -16.46 11.85
C SER A 121 -4.07 -17.48 10.71
N MET A 122 -3.65 -16.99 9.56
CA MET A 122 -3.28 -17.80 8.40
C MET A 122 -1.76 -18.04 8.40
N GLU A 123 -1.34 -19.20 7.95
CA GLU A 123 0.08 -19.55 7.76
C GLU A 123 0.57 -18.94 6.44
N ILE A 124 1.06 -17.69 6.50
CA ILE A 124 1.53 -16.99 5.31
C ILE A 124 2.97 -17.38 4.96
N SER A 125 3.32 -17.25 3.67
CA SER A 125 4.67 -17.45 3.15
C SER A 125 5.20 -16.17 2.49
N GLN A 126 6.54 -16.04 2.46
CA GLN A 126 7.20 -14.92 1.79
C GLN A 126 6.92 -14.89 0.28
N SER A 127 6.67 -16.03 -0.35
CA SER A 127 6.32 -16.10 -1.77
C SER A 127 4.91 -15.57 -2.04
N ALA A 128 3.97 -15.78 -1.12
CA ALA A 128 2.60 -15.26 -1.22
C ALA A 128 2.52 -13.77 -0.84
N PHE A 129 3.39 -13.33 0.08
CA PHE A 129 3.45 -11.95 0.55
C PHE A 129 4.90 -11.44 0.51
N PRO A 130 5.43 -11.14 -0.69
CA PRO A 130 6.77 -10.58 -0.84
C PRO A 130 6.88 -9.20 -0.17
N ASN A 131 8.09 -8.76 0.08
CA ASN A 131 8.35 -7.41 0.57
C ASN A 131 7.85 -6.37 -0.44
N ILE A 132 7.32 -5.28 0.07
CA ILE A 132 6.79 -4.18 -0.73
C ILE A 132 7.79 -3.03 -0.63
N ALA A 133 8.46 -2.75 -1.73
CA ALA A 133 9.42 -1.65 -1.81
C ALA A 133 8.72 -0.28 -1.63
N PRO A 134 9.48 0.79 -1.32
CA PRO A 134 8.93 2.15 -1.27
C PRO A 134 8.14 2.50 -2.52
N THR A 135 6.96 3.09 -2.36
CA THR A 135 6.03 3.50 -3.43
C THR A 135 5.42 2.37 -4.26
N GLU A 136 5.75 1.12 -3.96
CA GLU A 136 5.23 -0.06 -4.66
C GLU A 136 3.94 -0.61 -4.04
N SER A 137 3.28 -1.49 -4.79
CA SER A 137 2.05 -2.16 -4.36
C SER A 137 2.14 -3.67 -4.52
N LEU A 138 1.60 -4.38 -3.55
CA LEU A 138 1.37 -5.82 -3.60
C LEU A 138 -0.09 -6.09 -3.98
N PRO A 139 -0.37 -6.68 -5.16
CA PRO A 139 -1.70 -7.11 -5.52
C PRO A 139 -2.21 -8.20 -4.57
N LEU A 140 -3.47 -8.14 -4.22
CA LEU A 140 -4.16 -9.16 -3.44
C LEU A 140 -5.14 -9.92 -4.35
N SER A 141 -4.77 -11.14 -4.70
CA SER A 141 -5.68 -12.08 -5.33
C SER A 141 -6.44 -12.84 -4.25
N TYR A 142 -7.76 -12.80 -4.26
CA TYR A 142 -8.52 -13.55 -3.28
C TYR A 142 -9.74 -14.23 -3.89
N PHE A 143 -10.13 -15.33 -3.28
CA PHE A 143 -11.29 -16.13 -3.63
C PHE A 143 -12.10 -16.40 -2.37
N ALA A 144 -13.40 -16.58 -2.52
CA ALA A 144 -14.29 -16.88 -1.41
C ALA A 144 -15.17 -18.09 -1.69
N LYS A 145 -15.52 -18.82 -0.65
CA LYS A 145 -16.63 -19.77 -0.62
C LYS A 145 -17.63 -19.28 0.40
N VAL A 146 -18.90 -19.28 0.06
CA VAL A 146 -19.97 -18.79 0.92
C VAL A 146 -21.05 -19.86 0.99
N SER A 147 -21.59 -20.10 2.19
CA SER A 147 -22.67 -21.07 2.39
C SER A 147 -23.94 -20.66 1.64
N LYS A 148 -24.68 -21.63 1.11
CA LYS A 148 -25.88 -21.39 0.29
C LYS A 148 -27.03 -20.74 1.06
N ASP A 149 -27.02 -20.82 2.38
CA ASP A 149 -28.02 -20.27 3.27
C ASP A 149 -27.72 -18.83 3.71
N ALA A 150 -26.81 -18.17 3.03
CA ALA A 150 -26.42 -16.79 3.32
C ALA A 150 -27.60 -15.80 3.28
N GLY A 151 -28.64 -16.11 2.49
CA GLY A 151 -29.77 -15.22 2.28
C GLY A 151 -29.42 -13.99 1.44
N ALA A 152 -30.42 -13.18 1.13
CA ALA A 152 -30.21 -11.91 0.45
C ALA A 152 -29.66 -10.88 1.43
N MET A 153 -28.51 -10.28 1.10
CA MET A 153 -27.89 -9.22 1.88
C MET A 153 -27.16 -8.24 0.95
N LYS A 154 -26.96 -7.02 1.40
CA LYS A 154 -26.24 -6.00 0.66
C LYS A 154 -25.26 -5.31 1.61
N ASP A 155 -24.00 -5.15 1.18
CA ASP A 155 -22.94 -4.39 1.83
C ASP A 155 -22.76 -4.72 3.33
N LYS A 156 -22.89 -6.00 3.70
CA LYS A 156 -22.81 -6.47 5.07
C LYS A 156 -21.42 -7.02 5.39
N GLU A 157 -20.85 -6.62 6.53
CA GLU A 157 -19.58 -7.17 7.01
C GLU A 157 -19.81 -8.59 7.55
N VAL A 158 -19.37 -9.59 6.77
CA VAL A 158 -19.57 -11.01 7.12
C VAL A 158 -18.35 -11.65 7.75
N ALA A 159 -17.16 -11.10 7.54
CA ALA A 159 -15.89 -11.50 8.15
C ALA A 159 -14.91 -10.33 8.13
N LYS A 160 -13.86 -10.40 8.94
CA LYS A 160 -12.84 -9.36 9.04
C LYS A 160 -11.46 -9.92 8.71
N VAL A 161 -10.78 -9.32 7.71
CA VAL A 161 -9.38 -9.64 7.38
C VAL A 161 -8.46 -8.60 8.03
N ILE A 162 -7.46 -9.05 8.75
CA ILE A 162 -6.49 -8.21 9.46
C ILE A 162 -5.10 -8.49 8.88
N PHE A 163 -4.46 -7.46 8.35
CA PHE A 163 -3.06 -7.49 7.91
C PHE A 163 -2.18 -6.85 8.97
N THR A 164 -1.21 -7.58 9.49
CA THR A 164 -0.15 -7.04 10.34
C THR A 164 1.06 -6.74 9.47
N ILE A 165 1.50 -5.49 9.45
CA ILE A 165 2.57 -5.01 8.59
C ILE A 165 3.73 -4.51 9.45
N SER A 166 4.96 -4.83 9.05
CA SER A 166 6.19 -4.35 9.69
C SER A 166 7.19 -3.83 8.66
N LEU A 167 8.15 -3.04 9.11
CA LEU A 167 9.34 -2.71 8.31
C LEU A 167 10.15 -3.98 8.06
N VAL A 168 10.85 -3.99 6.93
CA VAL A 168 11.91 -4.95 6.64
C VAL A 168 13.19 -4.43 7.29
N GLU A 169 13.78 -5.23 8.16
CA GLU A 169 15.07 -4.95 8.78
C GLU A 169 16.22 -5.22 7.80
#